data_e7193f175750ede24434aeb70a6c373b
#
_entry.id   e7193f175750ede24434aeb70a6c373b
#
_cell.length_a   1.000
_cell.length_b   1.000
_cell.length_c   1.000
_cell.angle_alpha   90.00
_cell.angle_beta   90.00
_cell.angle_gamma   90.00
#
_symmetry.space_group_name_H-M   'P 1'
#
loop_
_entity.id
_entity.type
_entity.pdbx_description
1 polymer ?
#
loop_
_entity_poly.entity_id
_entity_poly.type
_entity_poly.pdbx_seq_one_letter_code
_entity_poly.pdbx_strand_id
1 'polypeptide(L)'
;GYPSDYTVGAVSTKYIKDQRVWIVRDEEGIYVIYGLCTHLGCTPRWLNTESKYKCPCHGSGFTKEGMHFEGPAPRPLERLKIALGPDGQIVVDKSKKYLWEKGQWGDPGSKLLV
;
A
#
# COMPACT_ATOMS: atom_id res chain seq x y z
N GLY A 1 8.32 -2.99 -12.70
CA GLY A 1 8.67 -1.68 -13.23
C GLY A 1 9.85 -1.05 -12.52
N TYR A 2 10.24 0.12 -12.98
CA TYR A 2 11.36 0.87 -12.41
C TYR A 2 10.85 1.95 -11.47
N PRO A 3 11.64 2.37 -10.47
CA PRO A 3 11.22 3.47 -9.59
C PRO A 3 10.84 4.75 -10.34
N SER A 4 11.50 5.05 -11.46
CA SER A 4 11.20 6.21 -12.28
C SER A 4 9.83 6.16 -12.96
N ASP A 5 9.18 5.01 -12.99
CA ASP A 5 7.84 4.85 -13.55
C ASP A 5 6.75 5.40 -12.61
N TYR A 6 7.10 5.74 -11.38
CA TYR A 6 6.15 6.18 -10.37
C TYR A 6 6.38 7.64 -9.99
N THR A 7 5.29 8.41 -9.99
CA THR A 7 5.33 9.85 -9.70
C THR A 7 5.21 10.09 -8.19
N VAL A 8 6.01 11.00 -7.66
CA VAL A 8 5.91 11.43 -6.25
C VAL A 8 4.50 11.94 -5.97
N GLY A 9 3.90 11.44 -4.91
CA GLY A 9 2.54 11.78 -4.51
C GLY A 9 1.44 10.94 -5.14
N ALA A 10 1.78 10.06 -6.09
CA ALA A 10 0.79 9.24 -6.78
C ALA A 10 0.60 7.87 -6.16
N VAL A 11 -0.62 7.33 -6.30
CA VAL A 11 -0.95 5.95 -5.99
C VAL A 11 -1.19 5.23 -7.31
N SER A 12 -0.40 4.20 -7.59
CA SER A 12 -0.59 3.38 -8.79
C SER A 12 -1.62 2.30 -8.53
N THR A 13 -2.64 2.26 -9.38
CA THR A 13 -3.68 1.22 -9.34
C THR A 13 -3.47 0.13 -10.37
N LYS A 14 -2.32 0.12 -11.03
CA LYS A 14 -2.02 -0.80 -12.12
C LYS A 14 -2.13 -2.27 -11.72
N TYR A 15 -1.73 -2.60 -10.49
CA TYR A 15 -1.66 -3.99 -10.03
C TYR A 15 -2.74 -4.39 -9.04
N ILE A 16 -3.72 -3.52 -8.75
CA ILE A 16 -4.72 -3.82 -7.72
C ILE A 16 -5.62 -4.99 -8.12
N LYS A 17 -6.00 -5.06 -9.39
CA LYS A 17 -6.90 -6.09 -9.88
C LYS A 17 -6.23 -7.48 -9.88
N ASP A 18 -5.00 -7.56 -10.38
CA ASP A 18 -4.32 -8.83 -10.59
C ASP A 18 -3.51 -9.28 -9.38
N GLN A 19 -2.95 -8.35 -8.62
CA GLN A 19 -2.04 -8.65 -7.51
C GLN A 19 -2.53 -8.14 -6.15
N ARG A 20 -3.63 -7.38 -6.12
CA ARG A 20 -4.21 -6.77 -4.92
C ARG A 20 -3.21 -5.88 -4.18
N VAL A 21 -2.44 -5.10 -4.92
CA VAL A 21 -1.49 -4.16 -4.34
C VAL A 21 -1.62 -2.79 -4.96
N TRP A 22 -1.36 -1.75 -4.15
CA TRP A 22 -1.13 -0.40 -4.64
C TRP A 22 0.33 -0.06 -4.41
N ILE A 23 0.93 0.62 -5.38
CA ILE A 23 2.29 1.13 -5.24
C ILE A 23 2.19 2.63 -5.04
N VAL A 24 2.71 3.11 -3.92
CA VAL A 24 2.62 4.51 -3.51
C VAL A 24 4.03 5.10 -3.46
N ARG A 25 4.21 6.26 -4.09
CA ARG A 25 5.46 6.99 -4.01
C ARG A 25 5.27 8.28 -3.24
N ASP A 26 6.05 8.48 -2.19
CA ASP A 26 6.14 9.74 -1.47
C ASP A 26 7.52 10.41 -1.71
N GLU A 27 7.81 11.47 -0.98
CA GLU A 27 9.06 12.21 -1.17
C GLU A 27 10.31 11.42 -0.78
N GLU A 28 10.18 10.43 0.09
CA GLU A 28 11.29 9.60 0.56
C GLU A 28 11.53 8.37 -0.30
N GLY A 29 10.47 7.80 -0.86
CA GLY A 29 10.60 6.56 -1.61
C GLY A 29 9.27 5.94 -1.99
N ILE A 30 9.30 4.61 -2.18
CA ILE A 30 8.14 3.85 -2.66
C ILE A 30 7.80 2.77 -1.64
N TYR A 31 6.50 2.60 -1.38
CA TYR A 31 6.02 1.49 -0.56
C TYR A 31 4.80 0.83 -1.21
N VAL A 32 4.51 -0.39 -0.76
CA VAL A 32 3.44 -1.21 -1.32
C VAL A 32 2.40 -1.48 -0.24
N ILE A 33 1.15 -1.17 -0.55
CA ILE A 33 0.02 -1.45 0.33
C ILE A 33 -0.72 -2.67 -0.20
N TYR A 34 -1.01 -3.62 0.68
CA TYR A 34 -1.81 -4.78 0.34
C TYR A 34 -3.29 -4.40 0.31
N GLY A 35 -3.96 -4.66 -0.82
CA GLY A 35 -5.36 -4.31 -1.04
C GLY A 35 -6.33 -5.27 -0.38
N LEU A 36 -6.15 -5.52 0.92
CA LEU A 36 -7.00 -6.39 1.72
C LEU A 36 -7.54 -5.60 2.90
N CYS A 37 -8.85 -5.32 2.89
CA CYS A 37 -9.48 -4.61 4.00
C CYS A 37 -9.32 -5.41 5.29
N THR A 38 -8.80 -4.78 6.34
CA THR A 38 -8.51 -5.43 7.61
C THR A 38 -9.76 -5.78 8.42
N HIS A 39 -10.94 -5.34 7.96
CA HIS A 39 -12.21 -5.75 8.57
C HIS A 39 -12.57 -7.19 8.16
N LEU A 40 -12.95 -7.41 6.88
CA LEU A 40 -13.40 -8.72 6.39
C LEU A 40 -12.77 -9.15 5.05
N GLY A 41 -11.66 -8.54 4.66
CA GLY A 41 -10.89 -9.00 3.51
C GLY A 41 -11.37 -8.55 2.14
N CYS A 42 -12.32 -7.62 2.04
CA CYS A 42 -12.71 -7.03 0.75
C CYS A 42 -11.57 -6.19 0.20
N THR A 43 -11.57 -5.98 -1.12
CA THR A 43 -10.60 -5.10 -1.77
C THR A 43 -11.12 -3.65 -1.74
N PRO A 44 -10.46 -2.71 -1.04
CA PRO A 44 -10.85 -1.31 -1.08
C PRO A 44 -10.58 -0.69 -2.44
N ARG A 45 -11.10 0.51 -2.67
CA ARG A 45 -10.86 1.29 -3.88
C ARG A 45 -10.08 2.56 -3.54
N TRP A 46 -9.10 2.90 -4.36
CA TRP A 46 -8.42 4.17 -4.24
C TRP A 46 -9.28 5.27 -4.90
N LEU A 47 -9.63 6.29 -4.11
CA LEU A 47 -10.40 7.44 -4.58
C LEU A 47 -9.46 8.63 -4.69
N ASN A 48 -8.98 8.91 -5.90
CA ASN A 48 -7.94 9.90 -6.13
C ASN A 48 -8.35 11.32 -5.74
N THR A 49 -9.59 11.70 -6.04
CA THR A 49 -10.10 13.04 -5.68
C THR A 49 -10.22 13.24 -4.17
N GLU A 50 -10.46 12.19 -3.43
CA GLU A 50 -10.63 12.24 -1.98
C GLU A 50 -9.36 11.81 -1.23
N SER A 51 -8.34 11.36 -1.94
CA SER A 51 -7.06 10.89 -1.40
C SER A 51 -7.22 9.86 -0.28
N LYS A 52 -8.10 8.87 -0.52
CA LYS A 52 -8.34 7.80 0.44
C LYS A 52 -8.68 6.49 -0.24
N TYR A 53 -8.47 5.39 0.49
CA TYR A 53 -9.00 4.09 0.10
C TYR A 53 -10.31 3.86 0.80
N LYS A 54 -11.33 3.42 0.08
CA LYS A 54 -12.66 3.16 0.63
C LYS A 54 -13.10 1.74 0.34
N CYS A 55 -13.43 1.00 1.39
CA CYS A 55 -13.93 -0.36 1.25
C CYS A 55 -15.43 -0.34 0.96
N PRO A 56 -15.89 -0.89 -0.19
CA PRO A 56 -17.32 -0.84 -0.54
C PRO A 56 -18.17 -1.79 0.28
N CYS A 57 -17.57 -2.78 0.96
CA CYS A 57 -18.35 -3.80 1.69
C CYS A 57 -19.03 -3.24 2.94
N HIS A 58 -18.29 -2.50 3.78
CA HIS A 58 -18.81 -1.99 5.05
C HIS A 58 -18.41 -0.55 5.33
N GLY A 59 -17.86 0.15 4.33
CA GLY A 59 -17.57 1.58 4.43
C GLY A 59 -16.30 1.95 5.17
N SER A 60 -15.38 1.01 5.42
CA SER A 60 -14.09 1.34 6.02
C SER A 60 -13.29 2.27 5.12
N GLY A 61 -12.67 3.30 5.72
CA GLY A 61 -11.83 4.25 5.01
C GLY A 61 -10.41 4.26 5.56
N PHE A 62 -9.44 4.42 4.64
CA PHE A 62 -8.01 4.43 4.98
C PHE A 62 -7.36 5.63 4.29
N THR A 63 -6.42 6.25 4.99
CA THR A 63 -5.63 7.35 4.41
C THR A 63 -4.74 6.84 3.28
N LYS A 64 -4.11 7.75 2.53
CA LYS A 64 -3.17 7.39 1.47
C LYS A 64 -2.06 6.45 1.96
N GLU A 65 -1.61 6.62 3.20
CA GLU A 65 -0.59 5.78 3.83
C GLU A 65 -1.12 4.42 4.26
N GLY A 66 -2.43 4.23 4.28
CA GLY A 66 -3.08 3.00 4.69
C GLY A 66 -3.63 3.01 6.12
N MET A 67 -3.61 4.17 6.80
CA MET A 67 -4.14 4.28 8.17
C MET A 67 -5.67 4.29 8.15
N HIS A 68 -6.28 3.44 8.99
CA HIS A 68 -7.75 3.41 9.14
C HIS A 68 -8.23 4.68 9.85
N PHE A 69 -9.34 5.27 9.38
CA PHE A 69 -9.89 6.47 10.00
C PHE A 69 -11.41 6.50 10.03
N GLU A 70 -12.10 5.65 9.29
CA GLU A 70 -13.56 5.57 9.32
C GLU A 70 -14.04 4.15 9.07
N GLY A 71 -15.24 3.83 9.55
CA GLY A 71 -15.82 2.52 9.37
C GLY A 71 -15.29 1.47 10.35
N PRO A 72 -15.63 0.19 10.13
CA PRO A 72 -15.38 -0.86 11.11
C PRO A 72 -14.00 -1.49 11.09
N ALA A 73 -13.11 -1.15 10.15
CA ALA A 73 -11.78 -1.75 10.09
C ALA A 73 -11.00 -1.48 11.39
N PRO A 74 -10.49 -2.54 12.07
CA PRO A 74 -9.89 -2.40 13.39
C PRO A 74 -8.42 -1.97 13.38
N ARG A 75 -7.78 -1.98 12.20
CA ARG A 75 -6.35 -1.69 12.10
C ARG A 75 -6.00 -1.19 10.69
N PRO A 76 -4.80 -0.57 10.52
CA PRO A 76 -4.36 -0.11 9.20
C PRO A 76 -4.21 -1.23 8.18
N LEU A 77 -4.17 -0.86 6.91
CA LEU A 77 -3.82 -1.78 5.83
C LEU A 77 -2.39 -2.28 6.01
N GLU A 78 -2.13 -3.48 5.53
CA GLU A 78 -0.79 -4.07 5.62
C GLU A 78 0.11 -3.58 4.51
N ARG A 79 1.40 -3.45 4.78
CA ARG A 79 2.43 -3.17 3.78
C ARG A 79 3.20 -4.43 3.46
N LEU A 80 3.70 -4.51 2.23
CA LEU A 80 4.43 -5.67 1.75
C LEU A 80 5.89 -5.31 1.54
N LYS A 81 6.77 -6.32 1.60
CA LYS A 81 8.19 -6.12 1.38
C LYS A 81 8.47 -5.64 -0.05
N ILE A 82 9.33 -4.64 -0.16
CA ILE A 82 9.75 -4.06 -1.44
C ILE A 82 11.27 -3.96 -1.48
N ALA A 83 11.85 -4.26 -2.65
CA ALA A 83 13.28 -4.17 -2.88
C ALA A 83 13.54 -3.94 -4.37
N LEU A 84 14.78 -3.60 -4.72
CA LEU A 84 15.22 -3.56 -6.12
C LEU A 84 15.84 -4.90 -6.47
N GLY A 85 15.46 -5.43 -7.63
CA GLY A 85 16.12 -6.59 -8.21
C GLY A 85 17.46 -6.19 -8.86
N PRO A 86 18.25 -7.19 -9.32
CA PRO A 86 19.56 -6.91 -9.91
C PRO A 86 19.48 -6.12 -11.22
N ASP A 87 18.33 -6.11 -11.89
CA ASP A 87 18.11 -5.34 -13.13
C ASP A 87 17.55 -3.93 -12.86
N GLY A 88 17.44 -3.52 -11.59
CA GLY A 88 16.91 -2.22 -11.21
C GLY A 88 15.41 -2.13 -11.17
N GLN A 89 14.69 -3.21 -11.41
CA GLN A 89 13.24 -3.24 -11.31
C GLN A 89 12.78 -3.50 -9.88
N ILE A 90 11.59 -3.00 -9.55
CA ILE A 90 10.98 -3.19 -8.24
C ILE A 90 10.51 -4.64 -8.09
N VAL A 91 10.85 -5.25 -6.96
CA VAL A 91 10.39 -6.59 -6.57
C VAL A 91 9.56 -6.48 -5.31
N VAL A 92 8.34 -6.99 -5.36
CA VAL A 92 7.42 -7.02 -4.21
C VAL A 92 7.30 -8.47 -3.73
N ASP A 93 7.58 -8.69 -2.44
CA ASP A 93 7.44 -10.01 -1.83
C ASP A 93 6.20 -10.02 -0.95
N LYS A 94 5.14 -10.66 -1.43
CA LYS A 94 3.85 -10.72 -0.75
C LYS A 94 3.85 -11.69 0.45
N SER A 95 4.89 -12.47 0.62
CA SER A 95 5.01 -13.38 1.77
C SER A 95 5.47 -12.65 3.03
N LYS A 96 6.01 -11.43 2.91
CA LYS A 96 6.48 -10.64 4.05
C LYS A 96 5.61 -9.40 4.20
N LYS A 97 4.92 -9.30 5.33
CA LYS A 97 4.02 -8.20 5.67
C LYS A 97 4.61 -7.36 6.79
N TYR A 98 4.35 -6.06 6.73
CA TYR A 98 4.75 -5.10 7.75
C TYR A 98 3.49 -4.46 8.33
N LEU A 99 3.29 -4.62 9.64
CA LEU A 99 2.09 -4.18 10.34
C LEU A 99 2.39 -2.92 11.15
N TRP A 100 1.57 -1.89 10.97
CA TRP A 100 1.73 -0.63 11.71
C TRP A 100 1.61 -0.85 13.22
N GLU A 101 0.65 -1.65 13.65
CA GLU A 101 0.40 -1.92 15.07
C GLU A 101 1.57 -2.66 15.76
N LYS A 102 2.47 -3.25 14.99
CA LYS A 102 3.70 -3.86 15.50
C LYS A 102 4.93 -2.95 15.30
N GLY A 103 4.72 -1.71 14.88
CA GLY A 103 5.80 -0.76 14.64
C GLY A 103 6.65 -1.08 13.42
N GLN A 104 6.14 -1.86 12.47
CA GLN A 104 6.96 -2.40 11.38
C GLN A 104 7.00 -1.53 10.12
N TRP A 105 6.19 -0.46 10.05
CA TRP A 105 6.23 0.43 8.88
C TRP A 105 7.56 1.19 8.75
N GLY A 106 8.33 1.28 9.83
CA GLY A 106 9.67 1.85 9.80
C GLY A 106 10.78 0.86 9.47
N ASP A 107 10.47 -0.42 9.28
CA ASP A 107 11.47 -1.43 8.97
C ASP A 107 12.03 -1.23 7.55
N PRO A 108 13.32 -1.52 7.32
CA PRO A 108 13.95 -1.25 6.03
C PRO A 108 13.29 -1.88 4.81
N GLY A 109 12.72 -3.07 4.97
CA GLY A 109 12.05 -3.76 3.86
C GLY A 109 10.67 -3.24 3.53
N SER A 110 10.09 -2.37 4.36
CA SER A 110 8.73 -1.84 4.16
C SER A 110 8.69 -0.65 3.19
N LYS A 111 9.83 -0.09 2.83
CA LYS A 111 9.91 1.08 1.96
C LYS A 111 11.22 1.05 1.17
N LEU A 112 11.12 1.34 -0.12
CA LEU A 112 12.28 1.48 -1.00
C LEU A 112 12.65 2.96 -1.07
N LEU A 113 13.79 3.32 -0.48
CA LEU A 113 14.27 4.71 -0.50
C LEU A 113 14.90 5.01 -1.86
N VAL A 114 14.41 6.02 -2.54
CA VAL A 114 14.89 6.43 -3.86
C VAL A 114 14.95 7.94 -4.02
#